data_88b747348da1091c1f5bd4c797a53d3d
#
_entry.id   88b747348da1091c1f5bd4c797a53d3d
#
_cell.length_a   1.000
_cell.length_b   1.000
_cell.length_c   1.000
_cell.angle_alpha   90.00
_cell.angle_beta   90.00
_cell.angle_gamma   90.00
#
_symmetry.space_group_name_H-M   'P 1'
#
loop_
_entity.id
_entity.type
_entity.pdbx_description
1 polymer ?
#
loop_
_entity_poly.entity_id
_entity_poly.type
_entity_poly.pdbx_seq_one_letter_code
_entity_poly.pdbx_strand_id
1 'polypeptide(L)'
;MRKVVQNIADDFFEMLRYDKNRWFEYWKIYRAKHEPLIDEYEKTLNLSEEWIVTLLKNMERRNLDRLMQRWYSISHEQKYHCSRLITAKHELFELSHEEFVIVLTGLLGVKDWVAVKGKREWVIMIDLLSLWNKQRLHELPHVAYQAALSFKRGERYGDYVPKKELFAKLWNKIEEAFAHEELDKTMEQICRVLYENVPHYNWVGFYLTDPLKRDELVLGPFVGESTEHVRIPFGRGICGQAAERRATFVVQDVSKETNYLSCSPKVESEIVVPIMMNGEVFGELDIDSHMSNSFDENDRFFLEKICEKISQEVRMKG
;
A
#
# COMPACT_ATOMS: atom_id res chain seq x y z
N MET A 1 -3.62 -23.10 -5.97
CA MET A 1 -3.10 -21.78 -5.60
C MET A 1 -2.79 -21.80 -4.11
N ARG A 2 -1.54 -21.62 -3.71
CA ARG A 2 -1.17 -21.50 -2.29
C ARG A 2 -1.77 -20.21 -1.75
N LYS A 3 -2.35 -20.23 -0.54
CA LYS A 3 -2.84 -18.99 0.09
C LYS A 3 -1.63 -18.16 0.51
N VAL A 4 -1.42 -17.02 -0.13
CA VAL A 4 -0.34 -16.07 0.19
C VAL A 4 -0.57 -15.41 1.55
N VAL A 5 -1.83 -15.30 1.98
CA VAL A 5 -2.20 -14.76 3.29
C VAL A 5 -2.91 -15.84 4.12
N GLN A 6 -2.42 -16.06 5.34
CA GLN A 6 -3.00 -16.97 6.33
C GLN A 6 -3.41 -16.18 7.57
N ASN A 7 -4.35 -16.71 8.35
CA ASN A 7 -4.83 -16.07 9.57
C ASN A 7 -4.70 -17.04 10.75
N ILE A 8 -3.92 -16.67 11.73
CA ILE A 8 -3.80 -17.36 13.03
C ILE A 8 -4.21 -16.45 14.20
N ALA A 9 -4.72 -15.25 13.93
CA ALA A 9 -5.15 -14.33 14.97
C ALA A 9 -6.35 -14.86 15.77
N ASP A 10 -7.21 -15.65 15.15
CA ASP A 10 -8.36 -16.23 15.83
C ASP A 10 -7.92 -17.14 16.99
N ASP A 11 -6.83 -17.89 16.81
CA ASP A 11 -6.26 -18.72 17.86
C ASP A 11 -5.67 -17.86 19.01
N PHE A 12 -5.13 -16.69 18.71
CA PHE A 12 -4.68 -15.76 19.74
C PHE A 12 -5.86 -15.24 20.58
N PHE A 13 -6.98 -14.92 19.95
CA PHE A 13 -8.15 -14.42 20.66
C PHE A 13 -8.82 -15.48 21.57
N GLU A 14 -8.56 -16.77 21.38
CA GLU A 14 -8.99 -17.81 22.31
C GLU A 14 -8.46 -17.56 23.74
N MET A 15 -7.34 -16.84 23.89
CA MET A 15 -6.81 -16.42 25.20
C MET A 15 -7.84 -15.67 26.04
N LEU A 16 -8.74 -14.90 25.41
CA LEU A 16 -9.78 -14.12 26.08
C LEU A 16 -10.84 -14.96 26.78
N ARG A 17 -10.94 -16.24 26.45
CA ARG A 17 -11.82 -17.20 27.14
C ARG A 17 -11.31 -17.61 28.52
N TYR A 18 -10.05 -17.32 28.82
CA TYR A 18 -9.39 -17.68 30.06
C TYR A 18 -9.35 -16.47 31.03
N ASP A 19 -9.23 -16.77 32.31
CA ASP A 19 -8.89 -15.76 33.31
C ASP A 19 -7.53 -15.13 32.97
N LYS A 20 -7.40 -13.81 33.18
CA LYS A 20 -6.18 -13.09 32.86
C LYS A 20 -4.93 -13.66 33.53
N ASN A 21 -5.06 -14.21 34.74
CA ASN A 21 -3.97 -14.85 35.45
C ASN A 21 -3.44 -16.11 34.74
N ARG A 22 -4.22 -16.67 33.82
CA ARG A 22 -3.86 -17.85 33.01
C ARG A 22 -3.41 -17.52 31.59
N TRP A 23 -3.33 -16.26 31.20
CA TRP A 23 -2.97 -15.88 29.84
C TRP A 23 -1.57 -16.34 29.44
N PHE A 24 -0.63 -16.40 30.39
CA PHE A 24 0.69 -16.93 30.10
C PHE A 24 0.67 -18.46 29.85
N GLU A 25 -0.17 -19.22 30.57
CA GLU A 25 -0.37 -20.65 30.28
C GLU A 25 -0.95 -20.83 28.87
N TYR A 26 -1.91 -19.99 28.52
CA TYR A 26 -2.48 -20.01 27.18
C TYR A 26 -1.47 -19.60 26.10
N TRP A 27 -0.61 -18.63 26.37
CA TRP A 27 0.47 -18.24 25.47
C TRP A 27 1.36 -19.44 25.14
N LYS A 28 1.70 -20.27 26.09
CA LYS A 28 2.46 -21.52 25.87
C LYS A 28 1.71 -22.50 24.95
N ILE A 29 0.39 -22.61 25.09
CA ILE A 29 -0.45 -23.44 24.21
C ILE A 29 -0.45 -22.86 22.78
N TYR A 30 -0.66 -21.55 22.64
CA TYR A 30 -0.62 -20.85 21.36
C TYR A 30 0.73 -21.00 20.67
N ARG A 31 1.83 -20.81 21.40
CA ARG A 31 3.19 -21.02 20.94
C ARG A 31 3.40 -22.45 20.42
N ALA A 32 3.04 -23.47 21.19
CA ALA A 32 3.18 -24.86 20.80
C ALA A 32 2.33 -25.22 19.56
N LYS A 33 1.13 -24.64 19.43
CA LYS A 33 0.27 -24.82 18.27
C LYS A 33 0.87 -24.25 16.98
N HIS A 34 1.61 -23.15 17.08
CA HIS A 34 2.18 -22.40 15.95
C HIS A 34 3.72 -22.47 15.91
N GLU A 35 4.31 -23.52 16.48
CA GLU A 35 5.74 -23.78 16.35
C GLU A 35 6.10 -24.15 14.88
N PRO A 36 7.21 -23.65 14.30
CA PRO A 36 8.27 -22.83 14.93
C PRO A 36 8.03 -21.31 14.86
N LEU A 37 6.89 -20.82 14.34
CA LEU A 37 6.69 -19.42 14.03
C LEU A 37 6.82 -18.50 15.25
N ILE A 38 6.17 -18.89 16.35
CA ILE A 38 6.18 -18.07 17.58
C ILE A 38 7.55 -18.14 18.27
N ASP A 39 8.23 -19.27 18.21
CA ASP A 39 9.59 -19.40 18.73
C ASP A 39 10.58 -18.49 17.98
N GLU A 40 10.49 -18.50 16.65
CA GLU A 40 11.34 -17.61 15.83
C GLU A 40 10.96 -16.14 15.98
N TYR A 41 9.69 -15.82 16.20
CA TYR A 41 9.23 -14.46 16.54
C TYR A 41 9.86 -13.97 17.84
N GLU A 42 9.80 -14.78 18.91
CA GLU A 42 10.39 -14.46 20.21
C GLU A 42 11.91 -14.25 20.09
N LYS A 43 12.61 -15.12 19.36
CA LYS A 43 14.05 -14.99 19.09
C LYS A 43 14.38 -13.74 18.28
N THR A 44 13.65 -13.48 17.20
CA THR A 44 13.90 -12.34 16.30
C THR A 44 13.81 -11.01 17.03
N LEU A 45 12.86 -10.91 17.98
CA LEU A 45 12.66 -9.70 18.78
C LEU A 45 13.37 -9.74 20.13
N ASN A 46 14.14 -10.81 20.42
CA ASN A 46 14.86 -11.01 21.67
C ASN A 46 13.95 -10.91 22.91
N LEU A 47 12.78 -11.57 22.86
CA LEU A 47 11.79 -11.55 23.94
C LEU A 47 12.08 -12.65 24.96
N SER A 48 12.27 -12.27 26.24
CA SER A 48 12.39 -13.22 27.32
C SER A 48 11.02 -13.66 27.87
N GLU A 49 10.95 -14.84 28.47
CA GLU A 49 9.73 -15.33 29.13
C GLU A 49 9.24 -14.34 30.22
N GLU A 50 10.14 -13.80 31.00
CA GLU A 50 9.83 -12.80 32.06
C GLU A 50 9.21 -11.54 31.45
N TRP A 51 9.74 -11.08 30.34
CA TRP A 51 9.21 -9.94 29.62
C TRP A 51 7.78 -10.21 29.09
N ILE A 52 7.56 -11.41 28.48
CA ILE A 52 6.25 -11.81 27.96
C ILE A 52 5.22 -11.89 29.09
N VAL A 53 5.58 -12.51 30.24
CA VAL A 53 4.73 -12.58 31.43
C VAL A 53 4.32 -11.19 31.90
N THR A 54 5.28 -10.26 31.95
CA THR A 54 5.03 -8.88 32.37
C THR A 54 4.11 -8.17 31.40
N LEU A 55 4.33 -8.33 30.10
CA LEU A 55 3.51 -7.74 29.07
C LEU A 55 2.05 -8.25 29.14
N LEU A 56 1.84 -9.55 29.22
CA LEU A 56 0.51 -10.17 29.30
C LEU A 56 -0.25 -9.71 30.56
N LYS A 57 0.44 -9.55 31.68
CA LYS A 57 -0.14 -9.00 32.91
C LYS A 57 -0.59 -7.53 32.75
N ASN A 58 0.10 -6.76 31.94
CA ASN A 58 -0.21 -5.35 31.69
C ASN A 58 -1.23 -5.13 30.57
N MET A 59 -1.48 -6.11 29.70
CA MET A 59 -2.49 -6.00 28.67
C MET A 59 -3.89 -5.81 29.25
N GLU A 60 -4.66 -4.88 28.69
CA GLU A 60 -6.05 -4.65 29.08
C GLU A 60 -6.99 -5.58 28.33
N ARG A 61 -7.69 -6.46 29.06
CA ARG A 61 -8.70 -7.36 28.47
C ARG A 61 -9.71 -6.62 27.62
N ARG A 62 -10.23 -5.50 28.10
CA ARG A 62 -11.22 -4.70 27.38
C ARG A 62 -10.68 -4.20 26.01
N ASN A 63 -9.40 -3.89 25.93
CA ASN A 63 -8.77 -3.49 24.67
C ASN A 63 -8.71 -4.65 23.68
N LEU A 64 -8.34 -5.83 24.14
CA LEU A 64 -8.32 -7.06 23.31
C LEU A 64 -9.73 -7.50 22.87
N ASP A 65 -10.74 -7.38 23.75
CA ASP A 65 -12.15 -7.66 23.40
C ASP A 65 -12.63 -6.74 22.24
N ARG A 66 -12.28 -5.45 22.30
CA ARG A 66 -12.60 -4.48 21.23
C ARG A 66 -11.86 -4.79 19.94
N LEU A 67 -10.58 -5.13 20.01
CA LEU A 67 -9.81 -5.56 18.84
C LEU A 67 -10.46 -6.79 18.22
N MET A 68 -10.78 -7.82 19.00
CA MET A 68 -11.43 -9.04 18.52
C MET A 68 -12.76 -8.73 17.83
N GLN A 69 -13.63 -7.91 18.43
CA GLN A 69 -14.89 -7.50 17.83
C GLN A 69 -14.68 -6.78 16.50
N ARG A 70 -13.71 -5.84 16.46
CA ARG A 70 -13.37 -5.11 15.24
C ARG A 70 -12.79 -6.04 14.18
N TRP A 71 -11.91 -6.95 14.56
CA TRP A 71 -11.32 -7.95 13.66
C TRP A 71 -12.37 -8.83 12.98
N TYR A 72 -13.37 -9.31 13.73
CA TYR A 72 -14.47 -10.09 13.15
C TYR A 72 -15.43 -9.25 12.30
N SER A 73 -15.50 -7.94 12.53
CA SER A 73 -16.31 -7.02 11.70
C SER A 73 -15.60 -6.61 10.39
N ILE A 74 -14.28 -6.81 10.28
CA ILE A 74 -13.52 -6.56 9.06
C ILE A 74 -13.93 -7.60 8.02
N SER A 75 -14.39 -7.13 6.86
CA SER A 75 -14.90 -7.97 5.80
C SER A 75 -13.82 -8.92 5.25
N HIS A 76 -14.27 -10.05 4.70
CA HIS A 76 -13.43 -10.95 3.91
C HIS A 76 -12.68 -10.20 2.78
N GLU A 77 -13.27 -9.14 2.31
CA GLU A 77 -12.78 -8.26 1.27
C GLU A 77 -11.43 -7.62 1.62
N GLN A 78 -11.26 -7.06 2.82
CA GLN A 78 -9.97 -6.49 3.24
C GLN A 78 -8.86 -7.53 3.35
N LYS A 79 -9.18 -8.76 3.79
CA LYS A 79 -8.24 -9.89 3.80
C LYS A 79 -7.85 -10.34 2.38
N TYR A 80 -8.80 -10.25 1.45
CA TYR A 80 -8.58 -10.55 0.02
C TYR A 80 -7.73 -9.49 -0.66
N HIS A 81 -7.95 -8.20 -0.36
CA HIS A 81 -7.16 -7.09 -0.91
C HIS A 81 -5.68 -7.19 -0.54
N CYS A 82 -5.34 -7.64 0.69
CA CYS A 82 -3.94 -7.92 1.03
C CYS A 82 -3.29 -8.92 0.07
N SER A 83 -3.98 -10.01 -0.22
CA SER A 83 -3.48 -11.05 -1.14
C SER A 83 -3.32 -10.51 -2.56
N ARG A 84 -4.31 -9.77 -3.07
CA ARG A 84 -4.24 -9.17 -4.42
C ARG A 84 -3.13 -8.14 -4.56
N LEU A 85 -2.99 -7.24 -3.59
CA LEU A 85 -1.95 -6.22 -3.59
C LEU A 85 -0.56 -6.85 -3.69
N ILE A 86 -0.30 -7.89 -2.90
CA ILE A 86 0.97 -8.59 -2.91
C ILE A 86 1.17 -9.33 -4.22
N THR A 87 0.16 -10.02 -4.73
CA THR A 87 0.24 -10.76 -5.98
C THR A 87 0.51 -9.82 -7.17
N ALA A 88 -0.19 -8.68 -7.26
CA ALA A 88 0.00 -7.73 -8.34
C ALA A 88 1.42 -7.16 -8.39
N LYS A 89 1.97 -6.76 -7.23
CA LYS A 89 3.35 -6.26 -7.15
C LYS A 89 4.40 -7.37 -7.21
N HIS A 90 4.04 -8.59 -6.86
CA HIS A 90 4.90 -9.75 -6.93
C HIS A 90 5.38 -10.05 -8.36
N GLU A 91 4.48 -10.00 -9.33
CA GLU A 91 4.80 -10.20 -10.75
C GLU A 91 5.81 -9.16 -11.26
N LEU A 92 5.72 -7.91 -10.76
CA LEU A 92 6.55 -6.79 -11.20
C LEU A 92 7.95 -6.77 -10.58
N PHE A 93 8.08 -7.28 -9.34
CA PHE A 93 9.36 -7.30 -8.64
C PHE A 93 10.09 -8.65 -8.76
N GLU A 94 9.64 -9.55 -9.63
CA GLU A 94 10.17 -10.92 -9.75
C GLU A 94 10.25 -11.63 -8.40
N LEU A 95 9.31 -11.34 -7.50
CA LEU A 95 9.18 -12.08 -6.24
C LEU A 95 8.57 -13.44 -6.56
N SER A 96 9.28 -14.53 -6.33
CA SER A 96 8.69 -15.86 -6.50
C SER A 96 7.69 -16.14 -5.36
N HIS A 97 6.55 -16.78 -5.68
CA HIS A 97 5.55 -17.20 -4.68
C HIS A 97 6.09 -18.14 -3.60
N GLU A 98 7.32 -18.62 -3.78
CA GLU A 98 8.01 -19.55 -2.89
C GLU A 98 8.84 -18.84 -1.83
N GLU A 99 9.08 -17.52 -1.92
CA GLU A 99 9.98 -16.79 -1.04
C GLU A 99 9.37 -16.52 0.34
N PHE A 100 8.07 -16.21 0.39
CA PHE A 100 7.38 -15.96 1.67
C PHE A 100 5.87 -16.10 1.59
N VAL A 101 5.25 -16.26 2.78
CA VAL A 101 3.80 -16.14 3.00
C VAL A 101 3.54 -15.06 4.04
N ILE A 102 2.37 -14.41 3.98
CA ILE A 102 1.93 -13.47 5.00
C ILE A 102 0.98 -14.17 5.97
N VAL A 103 1.22 -13.99 7.25
CA VAL A 103 0.39 -14.52 8.32
C VAL A 103 -0.13 -13.37 9.19
N LEU A 104 -1.45 -13.27 9.27
CA LEU A 104 -2.12 -12.33 10.17
C LEU A 104 -2.20 -12.92 11.57
N THR A 105 -1.68 -12.22 12.53
CA THR A 105 -1.50 -12.71 13.90
C THR A 105 -2.07 -11.72 14.92
N GLY A 106 -2.44 -12.23 16.10
CA GLY A 106 -2.67 -11.40 17.28
C GLY A 106 -1.50 -11.61 18.23
N LEU A 107 -0.39 -10.92 18.00
CA LEU A 107 0.82 -11.06 18.80
C LEU A 107 0.86 -10.09 20.00
N LEU A 108 2.06 -9.70 20.38
CA LEU A 108 2.31 -8.97 21.63
C LEU A 108 2.32 -7.45 21.47
N GLY A 109 2.03 -6.93 20.26
CA GLY A 109 1.96 -5.50 20.00
C GLY A 109 3.32 -4.79 19.96
N VAL A 110 4.41 -5.53 19.69
CA VAL A 110 5.80 -5.01 19.75
C VAL A 110 6.21 -4.32 18.46
N LYS A 111 5.90 -4.95 17.32
CA LYS A 111 6.18 -4.45 15.96
C LYS A 111 4.98 -4.70 15.07
N ASP A 112 4.81 -3.89 14.03
CA ASP A 112 3.69 -4.05 13.10
C ASP A 112 3.88 -5.31 12.24
N TRP A 113 5.13 -5.66 11.95
CA TRP A 113 5.44 -6.90 11.25
C TRP A 113 6.80 -7.48 11.67
N VAL A 114 6.94 -8.81 11.55
CA VAL A 114 8.17 -9.56 11.80
C VAL A 114 8.28 -10.69 10.77
N ALA A 115 9.44 -10.81 10.13
CA ALA A 115 9.75 -11.92 9.23
C ALA A 115 10.51 -13.00 9.99
N VAL A 116 9.99 -14.20 9.98
CA VAL A 116 10.57 -15.37 10.65
C VAL A 116 10.77 -16.53 9.67
N LYS A 117 11.68 -17.43 9.97
CA LYS A 117 11.91 -18.61 9.15
C LYS A 117 10.93 -19.72 9.53
N GLY A 118 10.00 -20.03 8.63
CA GLY A 118 9.11 -21.17 8.76
C GLY A 118 9.79 -22.49 8.38
N LYS A 119 9.03 -23.59 8.40
CA LYS A 119 9.54 -24.93 8.07
C LYS A 119 10.02 -25.07 6.61
N ARG A 120 9.43 -24.35 5.68
CA ARG A 120 9.70 -24.46 4.23
C ARG A 120 9.98 -23.13 3.55
N GLU A 121 9.46 -22.04 4.10
CA GLU A 121 9.47 -20.71 3.51
C GLU A 121 9.62 -19.65 4.59
N TRP A 122 9.94 -18.43 4.22
CA TRP A 122 9.84 -17.28 5.10
C TRP A 122 8.38 -16.94 5.38
N VAL A 123 8.12 -16.45 6.58
CA VAL A 123 6.79 -16.02 7.02
C VAL A 123 6.87 -14.58 7.51
N ILE A 124 6.12 -13.70 6.87
CA ILE A 124 5.94 -12.32 7.34
C ILE A 124 4.69 -12.30 8.22
N MET A 125 4.89 -12.13 9.51
CA MET A 125 3.83 -12.06 10.51
C MET A 125 3.41 -10.60 10.69
N ILE A 126 2.12 -10.30 10.52
CA ILE A 126 1.54 -8.97 10.77
C ILE A 126 0.83 -9.00 12.12
N ASP A 127 1.25 -8.13 13.03
CA ASP A 127 0.71 -8.04 14.38
C ASP A 127 -0.52 -7.12 14.45
N LEU A 128 -1.70 -7.72 14.52
CA LEU A 128 -2.97 -6.98 14.59
C LEU A 128 -3.10 -6.16 15.88
N LEU A 129 -2.49 -6.60 16.98
CA LEU A 129 -2.50 -5.84 18.23
C LEU A 129 -1.65 -4.57 18.13
N SER A 130 -0.49 -4.64 17.46
CA SER A 130 0.33 -3.46 17.22
C SER A 130 -0.42 -2.43 16.36
N LEU A 131 -1.03 -2.88 15.26
CA LEU A 131 -1.83 -2.01 14.39
C LEU A 131 -3.05 -1.42 15.10
N TRP A 132 -3.72 -2.21 15.93
CA TRP A 132 -4.85 -1.75 16.73
C TRP A 132 -4.45 -0.66 17.73
N ASN A 133 -3.38 -0.87 18.48
CA ASN A 133 -2.88 0.09 19.46
C ASN A 133 -2.48 1.42 18.82
N LYS A 134 -2.03 1.39 17.57
CA LYS A 134 -1.68 2.57 16.75
C LYS A 134 -2.86 3.12 15.93
N GLN A 135 -4.07 2.54 16.07
CA GLN A 135 -5.28 2.90 15.31
C GLN A 135 -5.13 2.72 13.78
N ARG A 136 -4.31 1.76 13.33
CA ARG A 136 -3.94 1.52 11.92
C ARG A 136 -4.47 0.22 11.33
N LEU A 137 -5.43 -0.43 11.98
CA LEU A 137 -5.95 -1.72 11.51
C LEU A 137 -6.61 -1.62 10.12
N HIS A 138 -7.13 -0.45 9.75
CA HIS A 138 -7.69 -0.18 8.42
C HIS A 138 -6.63 -0.09 7.32
N GLU A 139 -5.36 0.12 7.68
CA GLU A 139 -4.22 0.18 6.76
C GLU A 139 -3.57 -1.19 6.51
N LEU A 140 -4.17 -2.27 7.00
CA LEU A 140 -3.63 -3.64 6.94
C LEU A 140 -3.08 -4.05 5.54
N PRO A 141 -3.74 -3.77 4.40
CA PRO A 141 -3.21 -4.09 3.09
C PRO A 141 -1.88 -3.38 2.79
N HIS A 142 -1.78 -2.10 3.13
CA HIS A 142 -0.58 -1.29 2.93
C HIS A 142 0.58 -1.74 3.84
N VAL A 143 0.26 -2.11 5.10
CA VAL A 143 1.22 -2.69 6.04
C VAL A 143 1.81 -3.98 5.49
N ALA A 144 0.97 -4.89 5.01
CA ALA A 144 1.39 -6.16 4.45
C ALA A 144 2.33 -5.97 3.25
N TYR A 145 2.02 -5.02 2.38
CA TYR A 145 2.86 -4.72 1.22
C TYR A 145 4.19 -4.06 1.63
N GLN A 146 4.18 -3.06 2.50
CA GLN A 146 5.43 -2.46 3.00
C GLN A 146 6.32 -3.48 3.70
N ALA A 147 5.73 -4.38 4.50
CA ALA A 147 6.46 -5.47 5.15
C ALA A 147 7.17 -6.39 4.12
N ALA A 148 6.48 -6.73 3.03
CA ALA A 148 7.05 -7.54 1.95
C ALA A 148 8.22 -6.83 1.25
N LEU A 149 8.09 -5.53 0.95
CA LEU A 149 9.17 -4.73 0.39
C LEU A 149 10.37 -4.62 1.33
N SER A 150 10.14 -4.33 2.59
CA SER A 150 11.18 -4.24 3.62
C SER A 150 11.90 -5.58 3.80
N PHE A 151 11.15 -6.68 3.82
CA PHE A 151 11.73 -8.02 3.85
C PHE A 151 12.67 -8.28 2.66
N LYS A 152 12.26 -7.93 1.44
CA LYS A 152 13.09 -8.05 0.23
C LYS A 152 14.39 -7.24 0.33
N ARG A 153 14.36 -6.09 1.01
CA ARG A 153 15.55 -5.25 1.28
C ARG A 153 16.45 -5.79 2.39
N GLY A 154 16.12 -6.94 2.97
CA GLY A 154 16.90 -7.59 4.02
C GLY A 154 16.47 -7.26 5.45
N GLU A 155 15.44 -6.44 5.64
CA GLU A 155 14.88 -6.17 6.96
C GLU A 155 14.15 -7.40 7.51
N ARG A 156 14.08 -7.54 8.82
CA ARG A 156 13.43 -8.70 9.45
C ARG A 156 12.26 -8.33 10.34
N TYR A 157 12.12 -7.09 10.72
CA TYR A 157 10.97 -6.55 11.45
C TYR A 157 10.89 -5.04 11.26
N GLY A 158 9.73 -4.46 11.53
CA GLY A 158 9.54 -3.02 11.42
C GLY A 158 8.14 -2.55 11.81
N ASP A 159 7.99 -1.26 11.69
CA ASP A 159 6.74 -0.56 11.85
C ASP A 159 6.29 0.02 10.51
N TYR A 160 4.99 0.03 10.28
CA TYR A 160 4.39 0.64 9.09
C TYR A 160 4.60 2.16 9.08
N VAL A 161 4.97 2.68 7.93
CA VAL A 161 5.08 4.12 7.70
C VAL A 161 3.79 4.63 7.06
N PRO A 162 3.00 5.48 7.75
CA PRO A 162 1.77 6.04 7.20
C PRO A 162 2.00 6.84 5.91
N LYS A 163 0.99 6.94 5.05
CA LYS A 163 1.06 7.69 3.78
C LYS A 163 1.66 9.08 3.95
N LYS A 164 1.22 9.85 4.95
CA LYS A 164 1.73 11.19 5.22
C LYS A 164 3.25 11.22 5.45
N GLU A 165 3.76 10.29 6.25
CA GLU A 165 5.20 10.19 6.53
C GLU A 165 5.96 9.62 5.32
N LEU A 166 5.36 8.66 4.61
CA LEU A 166 5.91 8.11 3.37
C LEU A 166 6.07 9.22 2.33
N PHE A 167 5.03 9.99 2.07
CA PHE A 167 5.05 11.08 1.09
C PHE A 167 6.02 12.20 1.46
N ALA A 168 6.14 12.51 2.76
CA ALA A 168 7.16 13.45 3.22
C ALA A 168 8.59 12.98 2.92
N LYS A 169 8.87 11.68 3.09
CA LYS A 169 10.18 11.09 2.74
C LYS A 169 10.39 11.01 1.23
N LEU A 170 9.34 10.69 0.47
CA LEU A 170 9.44 10.60 -0.99
C LEU A 170 9.61 11.96 -1.65
N TRP A 171 9.16 13.04 -1.01
CA TRP A 171 9.29 14.39 -1.56
C TRP A 171 10.74 14.73 -1.95
N ASN A 172 11.73 14.36 -1.14
CA ASN A 172 13.13 14.60 -1.46
C ASN A 172 13.56 13.88 -2.75
N LYS A 173 13.12 12.62 -2.96
CA LYS A 173 13.39 11.88 -4.20
C LYS A 173 12.67 12.50 -5.41
N ILE A 174 11.48 13.06 -5.19
CA ILE A 174 10.75 13.78 -6.23
C ILE A 174 11.49 15.10 -6.58
N GLU A 175 12.00 15.83 -5.60
CA GLU A 175 12.81 17.02 -5.85
C GLU A 175 14.10 16.69 -6.63
N GLU A 176 14.76 15.57 -6.31
CA GLU A 176 15.95 15.10 -7.04
C GLU A 176 15.63 14.83 -8.53
N ALA A 177 14.42 14.38 -8.87
CA ALA A 177 14.02 14.17 -10.26
C ALA A 177 14.06 15.46 -11.09
N PHE A 178 13.83 16.63 -10.48
CA PHE A 178 13.88 17.92 -11.15
C PHE A 178 15.31 18.41 -11.46
N ALA A 179 16.35 17.68 -11.07
CA ALA A 179 17.71 17.94 -11.51
C ALA A 179 17.97 17.61 -12.98
N HIS A 180 17.06 16.86 -13.64
CA HIS A 180 17.14 16.59 -15.06
C HIS A 180 16.77 17.83 -15.89
N GLU A 181 17.54 18.09 -16.95
CA GLU A 181 17.25 19.19 -17.87
C GLU A 181 16.01 18.91 -18.74
N GLU A 182 15.84 17.64 -19.14
CA GLU A 182 14.74 17.18 -19.99
C GLU A 182 13.51 16.82 -19.14
N LEU A 183 12.35 17.38 -19.53
CA LEU A 183 11.08 17.17 -18.81
C LEU A 183 10.67 15.70 -18.82
N ASP A 184 10.84 15.01 -19.94
CA ASP A 184 10.47 13.58 -20.08
C ASP A 184 11.24 12.71 -19.09
N LYS A 185 12.55 12.97 -18.89
CA LYS A 185 13.36 12.26 -17.90
C LYS A 185 12.91 12.56 -16.46
N THR A 186 12.55 13.82 -16.20
CA THR A 186 11.97 14.20 -14.91
C THR A 186 10.68 13.42 -14.64
N MET A 187 9.77 13.38 -15.61
CA MET A 187 8.50 12.65 -15.51
C MET A 187 8.71 11.13 -15.37
N GLU A 188 9.63 10.55 -16.15
CA GLU A 188 9.98 9.12 -16.04
C GLU A 188 10.50 8.78 -14.63
N GLN A 189 11.38 9.60 -14.09
CA GLN A 189 11.90 9.39 -12.74
C GLN A 189 10.82 9.53 -11.67
N ILE A 190 9.91 10.50 -11.82
CA ILE A 190 8.74 10.67 -10.91
C ILE A 190 7.87 9.41 -10.96
N CYS A 191 7.51 8.92 -12.15
CA CYS A 191 6.74 7.68 -12.31
C CYS A 191 7.41 6.51 -11.58
N ARG A 192 8.71 6.35 -11.75
CA ARG A 192 9.50 5.27 -11.12
C ARG A 192 9.49 5.40 -9.59
N VAL A 193 9.75 6.61 -9.06
CA VAL A 193 9.75 6.85 -7.60
C VAL A 193 8.38 6.52 -7.00
N LEU A 194 7.30 6.97 -7.63
CA LEU A 194 5.93 6.72 -7.15
C LEU A 194 5.59 5.23 -7.21
N TYR A 195 5.80 4.61 -8.36
CA TYR A 195 5.50 3.20 -8.59
C TYR A 195 6.27 2.25 -7.64
N GLU A 196 7.56 2.49 -7.41
CA GLU A 196 8.41 1.62 -6.59
C GLU A 196 8.18 1.76 -5.08
N ASN A 197 7.68 2.92 -4.62
CA ASN A 197 7.65 3.23 -3.20
C ASN A 197 6.23 3.36 -2.64
N VAL A 198 5.19 3.57 -3.45
CA VAL A 198 3.81 3.68 -2.97
C VAL A 198 3.05 2.38 -3.22
N PRO A 199 2.61 1.68 -2.17
CA PRO A 199 2.09 0.31 -2.25
C PRO A 199 0.93 0.10 -3.22
N HIS A 200 0.02 1.05 -3.30
CA HIS A 200 -1.22 0.94 -4.08
C HIS A 200 -1.13 1.60 -5.46
N TYR A 201 0.02 2.15 -5.87
CA TYR A 201 0.22 2.70 -7.20
C TYR A 201 0.70 1.59 -8.13
N ASN A 202 -0.24 0.97 -8.86
CA ASN A 202 0.01 -0.20 -9.72
C ASN A 202 0.32 0.16 -11.16
N TRP A 203 -0.06 1.37 -11.57
CA TRP A 203 0.34 2.04 -12.79
C TRP A 203 0.51 3.53 -12.48
N VAL A 204 1.53 4.16 -13.04
CA VAL A 204 1.81 5.59 -12.87
C VAL A 204 2.29 6.12 -14.20
N GLY A 205 1.61 7.13 -14.74
CA GLY A 205 1.99 7.70 -16.01
C GLY A 205 1.56 9.15 -16.19
N PHE A 206 2.16 9.79 -17.14
CA PHE A 206 1.77 11.11 -17.60
C PHE A 206 1.09 11.04 -18.95
N TYR A 207 0.03 11.80 -19.11
CA TYR A 207 -0.54 12.15 -20.39
C TYR A 207 -0.30 13.64 -20.63
N LEU A 208 0.13 14.01 -21.85
CA LEU A 208 0.38 15.39 -22.23
C LEU A 208 -0.61 15.84 -23.27
N THR A 209 -1.07 17.09 -23.18
CA THR A 209 -1.95 17.67 -24.20
C THR A 209 -1.20 17.76 -25.55
N ASP A 210 -1.80 17.24 -26.61
CA ASP A 210 -1.23 17.30 -27.96
C ASP A 210 -1.11 18.76 -28.41
N PRO A 211 0.08 19.28 -28.75
CA PRO A 211 0.24 20.66 -29.17
C PRO A 211 -0.50 21.00 -30.47
N LEU A 212 -0.80 19.99 -31.30
CA LEU A 212 -1.53 20.12 -32.57
C LEU A 212 -3.04 19.90 -32.41
N LYS A 213 -3.45 19.20 -31.34
CA LYS A 213 -4.86 18.88 -31.05
C LYS A 213 -5.13 19.05 -29.57
N ARG A 214 -5.40 20.29 -29.18
CA ARG A 214 -5.48 20.73 -27.77
C ARG A 214 -6.63 20.14 -26.94
N ASP A 215 -7.50 19.36 -27.54
CA ASP A 215 -8.58 18.61 -26.90
C ASP A 215 -8.30 17.10 -26.83
N GLU A 216 -7.02 16.73 -26.95
CA GLU A 216 -6.56 15.34 -26.90
C GLU A 216 -5.29 15.20 -26.05
N LEU A 217 -5.25 14.14 -25.26
CA LEU A 217 -4.10 13.73 -24.46
C LEU A 217 -3.30 12.68 -25.23
N VAL A 218 -1.99 12.73 -25.09
CA VAL A 218 -1.04 11.75 -25.65
C VAL A 218 -0.24 11.15 -24.52
N LEU A 219 -0.09 9.82 -24.51
CA LEU A 219 0.68 9.10 -23.52
C LEU A 219 2.15 9.56 -23.53
N GLY A 220 2.62 10.01 -22.38
CA GLY A 220 4.00 10.36 -22.09
C GLY A 220 4.73 9.24 -21.32
N PRO A 221 5.73 9.56 -20.50
CA PRO A 221 6.42 8.59 -19.66
C PRO A 221 5.48 7.90 -18.66
N PHE A 222 5.64 6.58 -18.51
CA PHE A 222 4.86 5.78 -17.56
C PHE A 222 5.66 4.57 -17.04
N VAL A 223 5.18 3.99 -15.95
CA VAL A 223 5.66 2.73 -15.35
C VAL A 223 4.45 1.87 -14.97
N GLY A 224 4.42 0.65 -15.46
CA GLY A 224 3.34 -0.31 -15.25
C GLY A 224 3.14 -1.21 -16.48
N GLU A 225 1.99 -1.90 -16.54
CA GLU A 225 1.62 -2.69 -17.72
C GLU A 225 1.41 -1.75 -18.92
N SER A 226 1.74 -2.21 -20.14
CA SER A 226 1.49 -1.42 -21.35
C SER A 226 -0.01 -1.20 -21.56
N THR A 227 -0.38 0.00 -22.01
CA THR A 227 -1.77 0.35 -22.33
C THR A 227 -1.94 0.57 -23.84
N GLU A 228 -3.13 0.27 -24.36
CA GLU A 228 -3.52 0.61 -25.74
C GLU A 228 -4.05 2.06 -25.86
N HIS A 229 -4.33 2.72 -24.74
CA HIS A 229 -4.86 4.08 -24.71
C HIS A 229 -3.74 5.12 -24.80
N VAL A 230 -3.08 5.16 -25.97
CA VAL A 230 -1.99 6.11 -26.24
C VAL A 230 -2.49 7.53 -26.57
N ARG A 231 -3.78 7.67 -26.88
CA ARG A 231 -4.47 8.95 -27.19
C ARG A 231 -5.86 8.95 -26.59
N ILE A 232 -6.18 9.98 -25.82
CA ILE A 232 -7.46 10.10 -25.09
C ILE A 232 -8.07 11.48 -25.37
N PRO A 233 -9.22 11.58 -26.03
CA PRO A 233 -9.94 12.84 -26.19
C PRO A 233 -10.42 13.39 -24.84
N PHE A 234 -10.43 14.72 -24.67
CA PHE A 234 -11.04 15.35 -23.49
C PHE A 234 -12.49 14.89 -23.35
N GLY A 235 -12.95 14.72 -22.11
CA GLY A 235 -14.28 14.20 -21.78
C GLY A 235 -14.41 12.66 -21.85
N ARG A 236 -13.40 11.92 -22.36
CA ARG A 236 -13.48 10.46 -22.47
C ARG A 236 -12.62 9.73 -21.46
N GLY A 237 -13.18 8.73 -20.79
CA GLY A 237 -12.52 8.02 -19.68
C GLY A 237 -12.34 8.93 -18.47
N ILE A 238 -11.58 8.49 -17.46
CA ILE A 238 -11.31 9.30 -16.27
C ILE A 238 -10.31 10.41 -16.61
N CYS A 239 -9.24 10.09 -17.29
CA CYS A 239 -8.23 11.03 -17.80
C CYS A 239 -8.89 12.17 -18.63
N GLY A 240 -9.65 11.85 -19.66
CA GLY A 240 -10.33 12.86 -20.47
C GLY A 240 -11.31 13.72 -19.68
N GLN A 241 -12.01 13.16 -18.69
CA GLN A 241 -12.90 13.91 -17.80
C GLN A 241 -12.12 14.86 -16.87
N ALA A 242 -10.98 14.44 -16.34
CA ALA A 242 -10.12 15.31 -15.51
C ALA A 242 -9.58 16.48 -16.33
N ALA A 243 -9.12 16.22 -17.56
CA ALA A 243 -8.66 17.26 -18.48
C ALA A 243 -9.78 18.24 -18.85
N GLU A 244 -10.98 17.76 -19.23
CA GLU A 244 -12.13 18.62 -19.59
C GLU A 244 -12.57 19.50 -18.42
N ARG A 245 -12.63 18.94 -17.20
CA ARG A 245 -13.06 19.65 -15.98
C ARG A 245 -11.95 20.48 -15.35
N ARG A 246 -10.70 20.29 -15.78
CA ARG A 246 -9.52 20.96 -15.23
C ARG A 246 -9.39 20.79 -13.71
N ALA A 247 -9.70 19.60 -13.23
CA ALA A 247 -9.76 19.30 -11.81
C ALA A 247 -9.34 17.87 -11.53
N THR A 248 -8.74 17.65 -10.35
CA THR A 248 -8.41 16.30 -9.86
C THR A 248 -9.66 15.43 -9.83
N PHE A 249 -9.54 14.23 -10.39
CA PHE A 249 -10.60 13.24 -10.43
C PHE A 249 -10.17 12.02 -9.61
N VAL A 250 -10.97 11.65 -8.61
CA VAL A 250 -10.69 10.48 -7.74
C VAL A 250 -11.85 9.51 -7.88
N VAL A 251 -11.56 8.34 -8.44
CA VAL A 251 -12.53 7.25 -8.61
C VAL A 251 -12.14 6.11 -7.67
N GLN A 252 -12.97 5.89 -6.66
CA GLN A 252 -12.72 4.87 -5.63
C GLN A 252 -13.12 3.46 -6.07
N ASP A 253 -13.96 3.35 -7.11
CA ASP A 253 -14.44 2.08 -7.65
C ASP A 253 -14.82 2.30 -9.14
N VAL A 254 -13.90 1.92 -10.03
CA VAL A 254 -14.07 2.12 -11.48
C VAL A 254 -15.24 1.32 -12.06
N SER A 255 -15.71 0.26 -11.38
CA SER A 255 -16.86 -0.53 -11.83
C SER A 255 -18.18 0.25 -11.82
N LYS A 256 -18.21 1.38 -11.11
CA LYS A 256 -19.37 2.28 -11.03
C LYS A 256 -19.34 3.40 -12.08
N GLU A 257 -18.22 3.54 -12.80
CA GLU A 257 -18.07 4.59 -13.79
C GLU A 257 -18.63 4.15 -15.15
N THR A 258 -19.58 4.94 -15.65
CA THR A 258 -20.21 4.67 -16.95
C THR A 258 -19.38 5.13 -18.14
N ASN A 259 -18.47 6.09 -17.93
CA ASN A 259 -17.52 6.60 -18.90
C ASN A 259 -16.10 6.23 -18.48
N TYR A 260 -15.82 4.93 -18.45
CA TYR A 260 -14.51 4.38 -18.07
C TYR A 260 -13.79 3.80 -19.29
N LEU A 261 -12.51 4.11 -19.43
CA LEU A 261 -11.58 3.47 -20.35
C LEU A 261 -10.63 2.61 -19.54
N SER A 262 -10.81 1.29 -19.59
CA SER A 262 -10.01 0.36 -18.82
C SER A 262 -8.59 0.23 -19.39
N CYS A 263 -7.59 0.72 -18.68
CA CYS A 263 -6.18 0.50 -18.99
C CYS A 263 -5.76 -0.96 -18.74
N SER A 264 -6.40 -1.61 -17.76
CA SER A 264 -6.21 -3.02 -17.43
C SER A 264 -7.44 -3.55 -16.67
N PRO A 265 -7.85 -4.82 -16.89
CA PRO A 265 -8.96 -5.43 -16.15
C PRO A 265 -8.68 -5.57 -14.65
N LYS A 266 -7.48 -5.29 -14.20
CA LYS A 266 -7.08 -5.35 -12.79
C LYS A 266 -7.33 -4.03 -12.04
N VAL A 267 -7.57 -2.93 -12.74
CA VAL A 267 -7.79 -1.62 -12.12
C VAL A 267 -9.12 -1.61 -11.38
N GLU A 268 -9.11 -1.18 -10.13
CA GLU A 268 -10.28 -1.05 -9.26
C GLU A 268 -10.53 0.39 -8.80
N SER A 269 -9.48 1.23 -8.74
CA SER A 269 -9.61 2.67 -8.46
C SER A 269 -8.54 3.45 -9.21
N GLU A 270 -8.80 4.74 -9.44
CA GLU A 270 -7.94 5.61 -10.25
C GLU A 270 -7.95 7.04 -9.68
N ILE A 271 -6.82 7.73 -9.74
CA ILE A 271 -6.71 9.15 -9.46
C ILE A 271 -5.96 9.85 -10.59
N VAL A 272 -6.57 10.90 -11.13
CA VAL A 272 -5.98 11.73 -12.19
C VAL A 272 -5.85 13.16 -11.72
N VAL A 273 -4.65 13.73 -11.85
CA VAL A 273 -4.34 15.09 -11.41
C VAL A 273 -3.84 15.92 -12.58
N PRO A 274 -4.58 16.94 -13.03
CA PRO A 274 -4.17 17.78 -14.16
C PRO A 274 -2.99 18.71 -13.79
N ILE A 275 -2.08 18.87 -14.74
CA ILE A 275 -0.99 19.85 -14.70
C ILE A 275 -1.47 21.12 -15.40
N MET A 276 -1.73 22.15 -14.61
CA MET A 276 -2.32 23.39 -15.11
C MET A 276 -1.27 24.43 -15.49
N MET A 277 -1.33 24.96 -16.71
CA MET A 277 -0.47 26.05 -17.18
C MET A 277 -1.33 27.18 -17.77
N ASN A 278 -1.22 28.38 -17.19
CA ASN A 278 -1.94 29.58 -17.67
C ASN A 278 -3.45 29.36 -17.85
N GLY A 279 -4.07 28.53 -16.99
CA GLY A 279 -5.50 28.21 -17.05
C GLY A 279 -5.87 27.09 -18.04
N GLU A 280 -4.91 26.56 -18.79
CA GLU A 280 -5.08 25.43 -19.70
C GLU A 280 -4.42 24.16 -19.13
N VAL A 281 -4.89 22.98 -19.58
CA VAL A 281 -4.30 21.70 -19.24
C VAL A 281 -3.05 21.48 -20.10
N PHE A 282 -1.89 21.42 -19.48
CA PHE A 282 -0.63 21.03 -20.11
C PHE A 282 -0.51 19.50 -20.23
N GLY A 283 -1.03 18.79 -19.27
CA GLY A 283 -1.05 17.34 -19.17
C GLY A 283 -1.68 16.91 -17.85
N GLU A 284 -1.48 15.68 -17.48
CA GLU A 284 -1.97 15.11 -16.22
C GLU A 284 -1.08 13.98 -15.73
N LEU A 285 -1.10 13.75 -14.43
CA LEU A 285 -0.53 12.58 -13.77
C LEU A 285 -1.68 11.62 -13.44
N ASP A 286 -1.60 10.44 -14.01
CA ASP A 286 -2.58 9.37 -13.89
C ASP A 286 -2.02 8.21 -13.08
N ILE A 287 -2.80 7.69 -12.12
CA ILE A 287 -2.41 6.58 -11.25
C ILE A 287 -3.55 5.59 -11.10
N ASP A 288 -3.28 4.35 -11.50
CA ASP A 288 -4.18 3.23 -11.29
C ASP A 288 -3.82 2.40 -10.07
N SER A 289 -4.84 1.91 -9.39
CA SER A 289 -4.71 0.94 -8.31
C SER A 289 -5.53 -0.33 -8.57
N HIS A 290 -4.94 -1.48 -8.24
CA HIS A 290 -5.62 -2.78 -8.24
C HIS A 290 -6.41 -3.03 -6.94
N MET A 291 -6.71 -1.97 -6.21
CA MET A 291 -7.54 -1.99 -5.00
C MET A 291 -8.60 -0.91 -5.12
N SER A 292 -9.83 -1.22 -4.72
CA SER A 292 -10.86 -0.20 -4.53
C SER A 292 -10.56 0.65 -3.28
N ASN A 293 -11.05 1.88 -3.27
CA ASN A 293 -10.87 2.83 -2.16
C ASN A 293 -9.40 3.07 -1.77
N SER A 294 -8.49 3.13 -2.76
CA SER A 294 -7.05 3.26 -2.50
C SER A 294 -6.60 4.68 -2.22
N PHE A 295 -7.32 5.66 -2.73
CA PHE A 295 -6.88 7.06 -2.72
C PHE A 295 -7.59 7.87 -1.64
N ASP A 296 -6.82 8.58 -0.81
CA ASP A 296 -7.32 9.50 0.20
C ASP A 296 -6.76 10.93 -0.03
N GLU A 297 -7.08 11.86 0.87
CA GLU A 297 -6.60 13.23 0.77
C GLU A 297 -5.07 13.35 0.84
N ASN A 298 -4.35 12.39 1.45
CA ASN A 298 -2.88 12.41 1.45
C ASN A 298 -2.34 12.12 0.05
N ASP A 299 -2.93 11.15 -0.69
CA ASP A 299 -2.59 10.86 -2.08
C ASP A 299 -2.84 12.11 -2.94
N ARG A 300 -4.04 12.66 -2.84
CA ARG A 300 -4.45 13.83 -3.61
C ARG A 300 -3.50 15.01 -3.40
N PHE A 301 -3.27 15.44 -2.17
CA PHE A 301 -2.39 16.57 -1.87
C PHE A 301 -0.96 16.34 -2.34
N PHE A 302 -0.44 15.12 -2.19
CA PHE A 302 0.91 14.78 -2.61
C PHE A 302 1.06 14.85 -4.14
N LEU A 303 0.10 14.31 -4.89
CA LEU A 303 0.13 14.31 -6.35
C LEU A 303 -0.15 15.71 -6.92
N GLU A 304 -1.09 16.46 -6.36
CA GLU A 304 -1.33 17.85 -6.72
C GLU A 304 -0.06 18.71 -6.54
N LYS A 305 0.68 18.50 -5.44
CA LYS A 305 1.95 19.20 -5.20
C LYS A 305 3.01 18.85 -6.26
N ILE A 306 3.07 17.58 -6.72
CA ILE A 306 3.97 17.16 -7.81
C ILE A 306 3.59 17.88 -9.11
N CYS A 307 2.30 17.87 -9.48
CA CYS A 307 1.79 18.51 -10.70
C CYS A 307 2.02 20.03 -10.69
N GLU A 308 1.84 20.67 -9.53
CA GLU A 308 2.13 22.10 -9.35
C GLU A 308 3.63 22.38 -9.56
N LYS A 309 4.52 21.56 -9.00
CA LYS A 309 5.98 21.70 -9.18
C LYS A 309 6.38 21.53 -10.64
N ILE A 310 5.82 20.55 -11.37
CA ILE A 310 6.04 20.39 -12.81
C ILE A 310 5.61 21.66 -13.56
N SER A 311 4.42 22.19 -13.27
CA SER A 311 3.93 23.43 -13.86
C SER A 311 4.89 24.63 -13.66
N GLN A 312 5.46 24.75 -12.46
CA GLN A 312 6.43 25.79 -12.14
C GLN A 312 7.72 25.64 -12.96
N GLU A 313 8.27 24.42 -13.03
CA GLU A 313 9.51 24.13 -13.78
C GLU A 313 9.36 24.37 -15.29
N VAL A 314 8.23 23.96 -15.87
CA VAL A 314 7.97 24.22 -17.30
C VAL A 314 7.88 25.72 -17.60
N ARG A 315 7.25 26.52 -16.70
CA ARG A 315 7.18 27.97 -16.84
C ARG A 315 8.55 28.66 -16.75
N MET A 316 9.48 28.09 -15.95
CA MET A 316 10.81 28.68 -15.79
C MET A 316 11.73 28.38 -16.97
N LYS A 317 11.48 27.30 -17.72
CA LYS A 317 12.27 26.85 -18.86
C LYS A 317 11.75 27.36 -20.22
N GLY A 318 10.51 27.83 -20.30
CA GLY A 318 9.86 28.37 -21.50
C GLY A 318 9.80 29.89 -21.49
#